data_7dcdf00d0a237c856c935221395122ca
#
_entry.id   7dcdf00d0a237c856c935221395122ca
#
_cell.length_a   1.000
_cell.length_b   1.000
_cell.length_c   1.000
_cell.angle_alpha   90.00
_cell.angle_beta   90.00
_cell.angle_gamma   90.00
#
_symmetry.space_group_name_H-M   'P 1'
#
loop_
_entity.id
_entity.type
_entity.pdbx_description
1 polymer ?
#
loop_
_entity_poly.entity_id
_entity_poly.type
_entity_poly.pdbx_seq_one_letter_code
_entity_poly.pdbx_strand_id
1 'polypeptide(L)'
;MNFSVSVRHSEDVSLVDVTGRLTSFESRAFHQIIQTLLRDGHTNIVLNLTGLDYLDSSGIGELVRNYMSVVKKGGAMKVVGLAPKVEEILKVTQLYQVFPEFPDEASALESFSALRNAPVRA
;
A
#
# COMPACT_ATOMS: atom_id res chain seq x y z
N MET A 1 4.13 6.46 19.88
CA MET A 1 3.43 5.38 19.20
C MET A 1 4.41 4.51 18.45
N ASN A 2 4.28 3.23 18.64
CA ASN A 2 5.19 2.30 18.01
C ASN A 2 4.75 1.97 16.59
N PHE A 3 5.72 1.97 15.69
CA PHE A 3 5.51 1.52 14.33
C PHE A 3 5.34 0.00 14.31
N SER A 4 4.36 -0.48 13.58
CA SER A 4 4.25 -1.90 13.34
C SER A 4 3.67 -2.17 11.97
N VAL A 5 4.04 -3.31 11.40
CA VAL A 5 3.54 -3.78 10.12
C VAL A 5 3.18 -5.23 10.28
N SER A 6 1.97 -5.60 9.88
CA SER A 6 1.58 -6.99 9.83
C SER A 6 1.03 -7.32 8.45
N VAL A 7 1.19 -8.58 8.03
CA VAL A 7 0.78 -9.01 6.71
C VAL A 7 -0.26 -10.10 6.85
N ARG A 8 -1.37 -9.92 6.15
CA ARG A 8 -2.42 -10.94 6.02
C ARG A 8 -2.55 -11.28 4.54
N HIS A 9 -3.08 -12.43 4.23
CA HIS A 9 -3.28 -12.84 2.84
C HIS A 9 -4.74 -13.20 2.62
N SER A 10 -5.27 -12.79 1.48
CA SER A 10 -6.60 -13.17 1.01
C SER A 10 -6.46 -13.54 -0.46
N GLU A 11 -6.58 -14.81 -0.77
CA GLU A 11 -6.32 -15.36 -2.10
C GLU A 11 -4.91 -14.96 -2.56
N ASP A 12 -4.80 -14.26 -3.69
CA ASP A 12 -3.50 -13.82 -4.22
C ASP A 12 -3.15 -12.38 -3.85
N VAL A 13 -3.86 -11.82 -2.88
CA VAL A 13 -3.64 -10.44 -2.43
C VAL A 13 -3.03 -10.46 -1.04
N SER A 14 -1.98 -9.67 -0.84
CA SER A 14 -1.37 -9.46 0.47
C SER A 14 -1.90 -8.15 1.05
N LEU A 15 -2.45 -8.22 2.26
CA LEU A 15 -2.93 -7.04 2.98
C LEU A 15 -1.86 -6.67 4.00
N VAL A 16 -1.34 -5.46 3.86
CA VAL A 16 -0.25 -4.96 4.71
C VAL A 16 -0.82 -3.86 5.60
N ASP A 17 -0.92 -4.16 6.91
CA ASP A 17 -1.44 -3.22 7.89
C ASP A 17 -0.28 -2.45 8.49
N VAL A 18 -0.28 -1.13 8.29
CA VAL A 18 0.78 -0.25 8.79
C VAL A 18 0.20 0.66 9.86
N THR A 19 0.80 0.64 11.05
CA THR A 19 0.34 1.45 12.17
C THR A 19 1.49 2.26 12.75
N GLY A 20 1.15 3.36 13.41
CA GLY A 20 2.10 4.22 14.08
C GLY A 20 2.62 5.34 13.19
N ARG A 21 3.91 5.54 13.19
CA ARG A 21 4.55 6.64 12.47
C ARG A 21 5.54 6.05 11.46
N LEU A 22 5.46 6.50 10.23
CA LEU A 22 6.37 6.07 9.18
C LEU A 22 7.32 7.24 8.84
N THR A 23 8.46 7.23 9.49
CA THR A 23 9.50 8.26 9.31
C THR A 23 10.76 7.60 8.76
N SER A 24 11.83 8.38 8.63
CA SER A 24 13.11 7.86 8.13
C SER A 24 13.61 6.67 8.94
N PHE A 25 13.30 6.65 10.24
CA PHE A 25 13.75 5.58 11.13
C PHE A 25 13.09 4.24 10.76
N GLU A 26 11.79 4.25 10.42
CA GLU A 26 11.02 3.03 10.14
C GLU A 26 10.99 2.66 8.67
N SER A 27 11.41 3.58 7.79
CA SER A 27 11.28 3.39 6.34
C SER A 27 11.97 2.14 5.84
N ARG A 28 13.13 1.81 6.42
CA ARG A 28 13.87 0.62 5.99
C ARG A 28 13.10 -0.66 6.29
N ALA A 29 12.51 -0.76 7.49
CA ALA A 29 11.73 -1.94 7.86
C ALA A 29 10.53 -2.12 6.94
N PHE A 30 9.83 -1.04 6.64
CA PHE A 30 8.71 -1.08 5.70
C PHE A 30 9.16 -1.53 4.32
N HIS A 31 10.26 -0.93 3.83
CA HIS A 31 10.82 -1.30 2.52
C HIS A 31 11.15 -2.79 2.45
N GLN A 32 11.79 -3.32 3.48
CA GLN A 32 12.19 -4.73 3.50
C GLN A 32 10.98 -5.66 3.43
N ILE A 33 9.90 -5.31 4.11
CA ILE A 33 8.67 -6.12 4.10
C ILE A 33 8.09 -6.16 2.68
N ILE A 34 7.96 -5.02 2.03
CA ILE A 34 7.43 -4.97 0.67
C ILE A 34 8.34 -5.73 -0.30
N GLN A 35 9.66 -5.53 -0.20
CA GLN A 35 10.60 -6.20 -1.10
C GLN A 35 10.57 -7.72 -0.90
N THR A 36 10.40 -8.19 0.34
CA THR A 36 10.27 -9.61 0.62
C THR A 36 9.00 -10.19 -0.03
N LEU A 37 7.88 -9.48 0.09
CA LEU A 37 6.65 -9.90 -0.57
C LEU A 37 6.83 -10.04 -2.07
N LEU A 38 7.45 -9.05 -2.69
CA LEU A 38 7.68 -9.06 -4.13
C LEU A 38 8.60 -10.20 -4.55
N ARG A 39 9.66 -10.44 -3.77
CA ARG A 39 10.60 -11.52 -4.04
C ARG A 39 9.91 -12.89 -3.98
N ASP A 40 8.95 -13.03 -3.08
CA ASP A 40 8.21 -14.28 -2.92
C ASP A 40 7.03 -14.41 -3.90
N GLY A 41 6.90 -13.48 -4.84
CA GLY A 41 5.86 -13.54 -5.86
C GLY A 41 4.53 -12.88 -5.47
N HIS A 42 4.47 -12.23 -4.31
CA HIS A 42 3.26 -11.54 -3.86
C HIS A 42 3.27 -10.11 -4.40
N THR A 43 2.69 -9.93 -5.58
CA THR A 43 2.75 -8.64 -6.29
C THR A 43 1.45 -7.85 -6.23
N ASN A 44 0.38 -8.41 -5.67
CA ASN A 44 -0.87 -7.70 -5.47
C ASN A 44 -0.99 -7.33 -4.00
N ILE A 45 -0.93 -6.04 -3.72
CA ILE A 45 -0.82 -5.54 -2.35
C ILE A 45 -1.90 -4.51 -2.06
N VAL A 46 -2.54 -4.65 -0.90
CA VAL A 46 -3.41 -3.62 -0.34
C VAL A 46 -2.70 -3.09 0.91
N LEU A 47 -2.38 -1.81 0.91
CA LEU A 47 -1.86 -1.12 2.10
C LEU A 47 -3.03 -0.59 2.90
N ASN A 48 -3.20 -1.08 4.11
CA ASN A 48 -4.18 -0.53 5.05
C ASN A 48 -3.46 0.46 5.96
N LEU A 49 -3.73 1.73 5.75
CA LEU A 49 -3.10 2.82 6.48
C LEU A 49 -4.00 3.42 7.54
N THR A 50 -5.07 2.71 7.91
CA THR A 50 -6.02 3.21 8.93
C THR A 50 -5.32 3.56 10.24
N GLY A 51 -4.33 2.77 10.63
CA GLY A 51 -3.59 3.00 11.86
C GLY A 51 -2.34 3.85 11.72
N LEU A 52 -2.09 4.40 10.54
CA LEU A 52 -0.93 5.26 10.33
C LEU A 52 -1.28 6.68 10.78
N ASP A 53 -0.56 7.16 11.80
CA ASP A 53 -0.84 8.47 12.40
C ASP A 53 -0.05 9.60 11.77
N TYR A 54 1.10 9.29 11.19
CA TYR A 54 2.01 10.31 10.69
C TYR A 54 3.02 9.72 9.73
N LEU A 55 3.40 10.49 8.73
CA LEU A 55 4.56 10.19 7.90
C LEU A 55 5.29 11.48 7.56
N ASP A 56 6.62 11.38 7.46
CA ASP A 56 7.44 12.51 7.03
C ASP A 56 7.82 12.34 5.55
N SER A 57 8.69 13.21 5.06
CA SER A 57 9.12 13.14 3.65
C SER A 57 9.80 11.82 3.31
N SER A 58 10.51 11.23 4.27
CA SER A 58 11.13 9.91 4.06
C SER A 58 10.08 8.82 3.92
N GLY A 59 9.03 8.87 4.76
CA GLY A 59 7.92 7.93 4.69
C GLY A 59 7.17 8.06 3.38
N ILE A 60 6.89 9.28 2.97
CA ILE A 60 6.23 9.54 1.67
C ILE A 60 7.07 8.97 0.54
N GLY A 61 8.36 9.26 0.54
CA GLY A 61 9.27 8.75 -0.47
C GLY A 61 9.30 7.24 -0.52
N GLU A 62 9.24 6.60 0.65
CA GLU A 62 9.24 5.15 0.73
C GLU A 62 7.95 4.55 0.17
N LEU A 63 6.80 5.17 0.46
CA LEU A 63 5.54 4.72 -0.13
C LEU A 63 5.60 4.77 -1.65
N VAL A 64 6.11 5.86 -2.21
CA VAL A 64 6.22 6.03 -3.66
C VAL A 64 7.17 5.01 -4.26
N ARG A 65 8.36 4.82 -3.65
CA ARG A 65 9.35 3.87 -4.16
C ARG A 65 8.81 2.45 -4.17
N ASN A 66 8.11 2.07 -3.11
CA ASN A 66 7.54 0.72 -3.04
C ASN A 66 6.39 0.55 -4.04
N TYR A 67 5.58 1.58 -4.22
CA TYR A 67 4.55 1.55 -5.27
C TYR A 67 5.18 1.30 -6.64
N MET A 68 6.24 2.05 -6.96
CA MET A 68 6.93 1.89 -8.23
C MET A 68 7.53 0.49 -8.39
N SER A 69 8.10 -0.06 -7.31
CA SER A 69 8.64 -1.42 -7.34
C SER A 69 7.56 -2.45 -7.64
N VAL A 70 6.38 -2.30 -7.03
CA VAL A 70 5.27 -3.23 -7.25
C VAL A 70 4.81 -3.17 -8.71
N VAL A 71 4.62 -1.97 -9.24
CA VAL A 71 4.20 -1.79 -10.63
C VAL A 71 5.23 -2.37 -11.60
N LYS A 72 6.50 -2.16 -11.30
CA LYS A 72 7.58 -2.68 -12.13
C LYS A 72 7.60 -4.20 -12.19
N LYS A 73 7.14 -4.86 -11.13
CA LYS A 73 7.01 -6.32 -11.09
C LYS A 73 5.72 -6.82 -11.72
N GLY A 74 4.93 -5.94 -12.30
CA GLY A 74 3.67 -6.30 -12.94
C GLY A 74 2.50 -6.43 -11.99
N GLY A 75 2.65 -5.98 -10.75
CA GLY A 75 1.61 -6.05 -9.75
C GLY A 75 0.85 -4.73 -9.59
N ALA A 76 0.06 -4.66 -8.53
CA ALA A 76 -0.71 -3.47 -8.19
C ALA A 76 -0.65 -3.26 -6.67
N MET A 77 -0.56 -2.00 -6.27
CA MET A 77 -0.61 -1.61 -4.87
C MET A 77 -1.74 -0.62 -4.70
N LYS A 78 -2.70 -0.97 -3.86
CA LYS A 78 -3.89 -0.15 -3.59
C LYS A 78 -3.89 0.24 -2.13
N VAL A 79 -4.52 1.36 -1.81
CA VAL A 79 -4.46 1.94 -0.47
C VAL A 79 -5.86 2.07 0.09
N VAL A 80 -6.03 1.71 1.36
CA VAL A 80 -7.29 1.91 2.09
C VAL A 80 -7.00 2.60 3.41
N GLY A 81 -7.97 3.34 3.90
CA GLY A 81 -7.97 3.83 5.26
C GLY A 81 -7.04 5.00 5.53
N LEU A 82 -6.91 5.94 4.61
CA LEU A 82 -6.09 7.12 4.87
C LEU A 82 -6.71 7.96 5.99
N ALA A 83 -5.94 8.14 7.07
CA ALA A 83 -6.33 9.08 8.11
C ALA A 83 -6.32 10.51 7.53
N PRO A 84 -7.19 11.41 8.03
CA PRO A 84 -7.28 12.75 7.46
C PRO A 84 -5.95 13.50 7.36
N LYS A 85 -5.09 13.36 8.37
CA LYS A 85 -3.77 13.99 8.35
C LYS A 85 -2.88 13.47 7.24
N VAL A 86 -2.90 12.15 7.04
CA VAL A 86 -2.10 11.50 6.01
C VAL A 86 -2.64 11.86 4.63
N GLU A 87 -3.95 11.84 4.47
CA GLU A 87 -4.60 12.24 3.23
C GLU A 87 -4.24 13.67 2.86
N GLU A 88 -4.26 14.59 3.82
CA GLU A 88 -3.89 15.98 3.60
C GLU A 88 -2.45 16.11 3.12
N ILE A 89 -1.52 15.38 3.75
CA ILE A 89 -0.12 15.39 3.34
C ILE A 89 0.03 14.91 1.89
N LEU A 90 -0.67 13.86 1.52
CA LEU A 90 -0.61 13.33 0.17
C LEU A 90 -1.20 14.31 -0.85
N LYS A 91 -2.27 15.01 -0.47
CA LYS A 91 -2.88 16.03 -1.34
C LYS A 91 -1.96 17.21 -1.57
N VAL A 92 -1.36 17.73 -0.51
CA VAL A 92 -0.45 18.89 -0.59
C VAL A 92 0.77 18.57 -1.46
N THR A 93 1.27 17.36 -1.38
CA THR A 93 2.43 16.93 -2.17
C THR A 93 2.05 16.45 -3.57
N GLN A 94 0.76 16.47 -3.91
CA GLN A 94 0.22 15.97 -5.19
C GLN A 94 0.43 14.47 -5.41
N LEU A 95 0.80 13.74 -4.37
CA LEU A 95 1.00 12.29 -4.46
C LEU A 95 -0.30 11.52 -4.26
N TYR A 96 -1.36 12.19 -3.87
CA TYR A 96 -2.66 11.58 -3.68
C TYR A 96 -3.15 10.83 -4.94
N GLN A 97 -2.81 11.35 -6.11
CA GLN A 97 -3.24 10.76 -7.39
C GLN A 97 -2.41 9.55 -7.79
N VAL A 98 -1.26 9.35 -7.16
CA VAL A 98 -0.39 8.22 -7.48
C VAL A 98 -0.97 6.90 -6.97
N PHE A 99 -1.63 6.94 -5.82
CA PHE A 99 -2.09 5.74 -5.13
C PHE A 99 -3.59 5.53 -5.39
N PRO A 100 -3.99 4.38 -6.02
CA PRO A 100 -5.41 4.04 -6.09
C PRO A 100 -5.94 3.82 -4.68
N GLU A 101 -6.83 4.71 -4.25
CA GLU A 101 -7.42 4.65 -2.92
C GLU A 101 -8.83 4.05 -2.99
N PHE A 102 -9.13 3.20 -2.01
CA PHE A 102 -10.45 2.59 -1.87
C PHE A 102 -11.01 2.89 -0.48
N PRO A 103 -12.34 2.97 -0.34
CA PRO A 103 -12.93 3.32 0.95
C PRO A 103 -12.73 2.24 2.02
N ASP A 104 -12.58 0.97 1.63
CA ASP A 104 -12.39 -0.11 2.58
C ASP A 104 -11.67 -1.29 1.92
N GLU A 105 -11.30 -2.28 2.74
CA GLU A 105 -10.60 -3.47 2.26
C GLU A 105 -11.45 -4.28 1.29
N ALA A 106 -12.75 -4.37 1.56
CA ALA A 106 -13.62 -5.17 0.72
C ALA A 106 -13.63 -4.66 -0.73
N SER A 107 -13.77 -3.34 -0.91
CA SER A 107 -13.77 -2.77 -2.25
C SER A 107 -12.41 -2.88 -2.93
N ALA A 108 -11.31 -2.76 -2.17
CA ALA A 108 -9.98 -2.93 -2.71
C ALA A 108 -9.76 -4.37 -3.19
N LEU A 109 -10.14 -5.35 -2.37
CA LEU A 109 -10.03 -6.76 -2.75
C LEU A 109 -10.90 -7.08 -3.95
N GLU A 110 -12.12 -6.56 -3.99
CA GLU A 110 -13.04 -6.77 -5.10
C GLU A 110 -12.48 -6.24 -6.42
N SER A 111 -11.73 -5.14 -6.37
CA SER A 111 -11.13 -4.57 -7.58
C SER A 111 -10.10 -5.51 -8.20
N PHE A 112 -9.41 -6.31 -7.40
CA PHE A 112 -8.53 -7.37 -7.92
C PHE A 112 -9.34 -8.52 -8.51
N SER A 113 -10.40 -8.93 -7.84
CA SER A 113 -11.28 -10.00 -8.32
C SER A 113 -11.95 -9.64 -9.63
N ALA A 114 -12.40 -8.40 -9.77
CA ALA A 114 -13.04 -7.94 -10.99
C ALA A 114 -12.11 -8.08 -12.20
N LEU A 115 -10.82 -7.78 -12.01
CA LEU A 115 -9.84 -7.95 -13.09
C LEU A 115 -9.64 -9.41 -13.45
N ARG A 116 -9.56 -10.29 -12.45
CA ARG A 116 -9.41 -11.73 -12.70
C ARG A 116 -10.60 -12.34 -13.40
N ASN A 117 -11.79 -11.83 -13.11
CA ASN A 117 -13.04 -12.35 -13.62
C ASN A 117 -13.51 -11.62 -14.88
N ALA A 118 -12.72 -10.70 -15.40
CA ALA A 118 -13.08 -9.96 -16.61
C ALA A 118 -13.13 -10.91 -17.79
N PRO A 119 -14.10 -10.73 -18.71
CA PRO A 119 -14.16 -11.56 -19.90
C PRO A 119 -12.90 -11.42 -20.73
N VAL A 120 -12.43 -12.54 -21.26
CA VAL A 120 -11.29 -12.53 -22.19
C VAL A 120 -11.79 -11.98 -23.51
N ARG A 121 -11.12 -10.94 -23.97
CA ARG A 121 -11.44 -10.37 -25.28
C ARG A 121 -10.50 -10.95 -26.32
N ALA A 122 -11.14 -11.41 -27.38
CA ALA A 122 -10.37 -11.90 -28.51
C ALA A 122 -9.72 -10.74 -29.27
#